data_f4c4f758fc9791278c2dfa84cf91beac
#
_entry.id   f4c4f758fc9791278c2dfa84cf91beac
#
_cell.length_a   1.000
_cell.length_b   1.000
_cell.length_c   1.000
_cell.angle_alpha   90.00
_cell.angle_beta   90.00
_cell.angle_gamma   90.00
#
_symmetry.space_group_name_H-M   'P 1'
#
loop_
_entity.id
_entity.type
_entity.pdbx_description
1 polymer ?
#
loop_
_entity_poly.entity_id
_entity_poly.type
_entity_poly.pdbx_seq_one_letter_code
_entity_poly.pdbx_strand_id
1 'polypeptide(L)'
;GASGRNGGMLPPRYKKGYAAIAKRYGNDVSRRLHGLMLEAVDTVEAIVEDCDIDCDFHRSGQLTAAHSSEHLRSLEADRDWMASEAGDKAARILDRHQTMDEVGGGSHVGGWLDPRGAGIHPLNYTRGLATALLARGVEIYGRTPVLRLVEEPASVRVETPRGSIRARHAVIATNAYTDATGFAPGKLDRRIVAINTSVIATRPLSANVAATELPARRMVADTKHIMNWYRITPDNCVIFGGRGDITGRSDNPGVYAMLERQIVETFPQIGEARIGQRWSGKIAV
;
A
#
# COMPACT_ATOMS: atom_id res chain seq x y z
N GLY A 1 -11.89 3.63 6.06
CA GLY A 1 -10.79 2.91 6.69
C GLY A 1 -9.50 3.01 5.87
N ALA A 2 -8.48 2.26 6.24
CA ALA A 2 -7.16 2.30 5.61
C ALA A 2 -7.20 1.89 4.12
N SER A 3 -8.12 1.01 3.72
CA SER A 3 -8.25 0.55 2.33
C SER A 3 -8.43 1.69 1.32
N GLY A 4 -9.15 2.75 1.69
CA GLY A 4 -9.31 3.94 0.85
C GLY A 4 -8.36 5.10 1.18
N ARG A 5 -7.37 4.91 2.07
CA ARG A 5 -6.46 5.97 2.56
C ARG A 5 -4.98 5.66 2.36
N ASN A 6 -4.65 4.53 1.74
CA ASN A 6 -3.27 4.15 1.44
C ASN A 6 -2.75 4.85 0.17
N GLY A 7 -1.49 4.58 -0.21
CA GLY A 7 -0.85 5.19 -1.37
C GLY A 7 -1.32 4.65 -2.72
N GLY A 8 -2.13 3.60 -2.74
CA GLY A 8 -2.60 2.97 -3.97
C GLY A 8 -1.50 2.24 -4.75
N MET A 9 -0.46 1.78 -4.07
CA MET A 9 0.64 1.03 -4.70
C MET A 9 0.36 -0.47 -4.60
N LEU A 10 0.59 -1.18 -5.68
CA LEU A 10 0.43 -2.64 -5.82
C LEU A 10 1.80 -3.26 -6.18
N PRO A 11 2.69 -3.41 -5.18
CA PRO A 11 4.00 -4.01 -5.41
C PRO A 11 3.88 -5.52 -5.60
N PRO A 12 4.56 -6.13 -6.60
CA PRO A 12 4.57 -7.58 -6.80
C PRO A 12 5.57 -8.27 -5.84
N ARG A 13 5.71 -7.77 -4.62
CA ARG A 13 6.66 -8.30 -3.62
C ARG A 13 6.24 -8.00 -2.20
N TYR A 14 6.76 -8.80 -1.26
CA TYR A 14 6.69 -8.51 0.17
C TYR A 14 7.76 -7.49 0.59
N LYS A 15 7.56 -6.84 1.74
CA LYS A 15 8.60 -6.01 2.37
C LYS A 15 9.87 -6.81 2.66
N LYS A 16 9.73 -8.07 3.11
CA LYS A 16 10.83 -9.00 3.29
C LYS A 16 11.16 -9.67 1.97
N GLY A 17 12.42 -9.63 1.54
CA GLY A 17 12.83 -10.18 0.27
C GLY A 17 12.70 -11.70 0.19
N TYR A 18 12.54 -12.22 -1.01
CA TYR A 18 12.33 -13.65 -1.28
C TYR A 18 13.53 -14.51 -0.89
N ALA A 19 14.76 -14.04 -1.10
CA ALA A 19 15.97 -14.74 -0.64
C ALA A 19 15.98 -14.90 0.89
N ALA A 20 15.57 -13.87 1.62
CA ALA A 20 15.47 -13.94 3.07
C ALA A 20 14.32 -14.80 3.57
N ILE A 21 13.20 -14.85 2.84
CA ILE A 21 12.08 -15.76 3.10
C ILE A 21 12.53 -17.20 2.87
N ALA A 22 13.20 -17.48 1.75
CA ALA A 22 13.72 -18.80 1.41
C ALA A 22 14.71 -19.33 2.46
N LYS A 23 15.61 -18.46 2.96
CA LYS A 23 16.54 -18.82 4.04
C LYS A 23 15.82 -19.24 5.32
N ARG A 24 14.66 -18.67 5.61
CA ARG A 24 13.91 -18.94 6.86
C ARG A 24 12.90 -20.09 6.74
N TYR A 25 12.25 -20.22 5.59
CA TYR A 25 11.08 -21.10 5.41
C TYR A 25 11.24 -22.09 4.26
N GLY A 26 12.39 -22.08 3.54
CA GLY A 26 12.66 -22.92 2.39
C GLY A 26 12.21 -22.31 1.04
N ASN A 27 12.83 -22.80 -0.04
CA ASN A 27 12.56 -22.30 -1.40
C ASN A 27 11.13 -22.54 -1.85
N ASP A 28 10.50 -23.66 -1.49
CA ASP A 28 9.12 -23.98 -1.89
C ASP A 28 8.13 -22.95 -1.36
N VAL A 29 8.26 -22.56 -0.08
CA VAL A 29 7.43 -21.51 0.53
C VAL A 29 7.67 -20.18 -0.16
N SER A 30 8.94 -19.83 -0.40
CA SER A 30 9.27 -18.57 -1.06
C SER A 30 8.75 -18.50 -2.49
N ARG A 31 8.83 -19.58 -3.27
CA ARG A 31 8.27 -19.67 -4.64
C ARG A 31 6.75 -19.48 -4.64
N ARG A 32 6.05 -20.15 -3.72
CA ARG A 32 4.59 -20.00 -3.58
C ARG A 32 4.20 -18.56 -3.23
N LEU A 33 4.92 -17.95 -2.30
CA LEU A 33 4.68 -16.54 -1.92
C LEU A 33 4.99 -15.57 -3.06
N HIS A 34 6.04 -15.85 -3.87
CA HIS A 34 6.34 -15.08 -5.06
C HIS A 34 5.19 -15.15 -6.08
N GLY A 35 4.72 -16.34 -6.41
CA GLY A 35 3.57 -16.54 -7.30
C GLY A 35 2.32 -15.81 -6.80
N LEU A 36 2.00 -15.92 -5.51
CA LEU A 36 0.85 -15.23 -4.90
C LEU A 36 0.93 -13.70 -5.03
N MET A 37 2.12 -13.11 -4.96
CA MET A 37 2.24 -11.65 -5.10
C MET A 37 2.03 -11.17 -6.54
N LEU A 38 2.44 -11.95 -7.52
CA LEU A 38 2.14 -11.67 -8.93
C LEU A 38 0.63 -11.82 -9.19
N GLU A 39 0.06 -12.95 -8.78
CA GLU A 39 -1.37 -13.23 -8.90
C GLU A 39 -2.23 -12.18 -8.18
N ALA A 40 -1.76 -11.62 -7.05
CA ALA A 40 -2.49 -10.58 -6.34
C ALA A 40 -2.61 -9.28 -7.14
N VAL A 41 -1.58 -8.89 -7.89
CA VAL A 41 -1.65 -7.70 -8.77
C VAL A 41 -2.59 -7.97 -9.93
N ASP A 42 -2.48 -9.15 -10.57
CA ASP A 42 -3.35 -9.56 -11.68
C ASP A 42 -4.82 -9.68 -11.23
N THR A 43 -5.06 -10.16 -10.01
CA THR A 43 -6.41 -10.25 -9.43
C THR A 43 -7.03 -8.85 -9.25
N VAL A 44 -6.26 -7.86 -8.80
CA VAL A 44 -6.79 -6.49 -8.67
C VAL A 44 -7.15 -5.92 -10.04
N GLU A 45 -6.31 -6.13 -11.06
CA GLU A 45 -6.59 -5.71 -12.44
C GLU A 45 -7.87 -6.37 -12.98
N ALA A 46 -8.00 -7.68 -12.85
CA ALA A 46 -9.19 -8.41 -13.28
C ALA A 46 -10.46 -7.91 -12.58
N ILE A 47 -10.40 -7.63 -11.27
CA ILE A 47 -11.54 -7.06 -10.54
C ILE A 47 -11.89 -5.66 -11.05
N VAL A 48 -10.89 -4.82 -11.36
CA VAL A 48 -11.12 -3.49 -11.92
C VAL A 48 -11.84 -3.57 -13.25
N GLU A 49 -11.41 -4.49 -14.13
CA GLU A 49 -12.02 -4.75 -15.44
C GLU A 49 -13.42 -5.37 -15.31
N ASP A 50 -13.56 -6.45 -14.55
CA ASP A 50 -14.84 -7.18 -14.38
C ASP A 50 -15.96 -6.33 -13.73
N CYS A 51 -15.57 -5.37 -12.92
CA CYS A 51 -16.49 -4.49 -12.21
C CYS A 51 -16.60 -3.08 -12.80
N ASP A 52 -15.88 -2.80 -13.90
CA ASP A 52 -15.81 -1.48 -14.56
C ASP A 52 -15.53 -0.35 -13.56
N ILE A 53 -14.45 -0.52 -12.78
CA ILE A 53 -14.09 0.44 -11.72
C ILE A 53 -13.16 1.51 -12.26
N ASP A 54 -13.64 2.75 -12.31
CA ASP A 54 -12.80 3.92 -12.61
C ASP A 54 -11.95 4.30 -11.39
N CYS A 55 -10.72 3.77 -11.34
CA CYS A 55 -9.80 3.96 -10.21
C CYS A 55 -8.35 4.26 -10.65
N ASP A 56 -8.17 4.81 -11.83
CA ASP A 56 -6.82 5.13 -12.36
C ASP A 56 -5.85 3.93 -12.31
N PHE A 57 -6.33 2.70 -12.55
CA PHE A 57 -5.46 1.54 -12.57
C PHE A 57 -4.44 1.65 -13.69
N HIS A 58 -3.15 1.48 -13.37
CA HIS A 58 -2.09 1.51 -14.37
C HIS A 58 -0.88 0.70 -13.93
N ARG A 59 -0.28 -0.05 -14.86
CA ARG A 59 0.99 -0.76 -14.65
C ARG A 59 2.16 0.12 -15.05
N SER A 60 2.67 0.90 -14.10
CA SER A 60 3.88 1.72 -14.33
C SER A 60 5.14 1.09 -13.75
N GLY A 61 5.02 -0.05 -13.08
CA GLY A 61 6.12 -0.73 -12.40
C GLY A 61 6.36 -0.21 -10.98
N GLN A 62 7.00 -1.07 -10.19
CA GLN A 62 7.43 -0.79 -8.82
C GLN A 62 8.93 -0.65 -8.77
N LEU A 63 9.42 0.48 -8.30
CA LEU A 63 10.82 0.73 -8.01
C LEU A 63 11.06 0.70 -6.49
N THR A 64 11.97 -0.16 -6.05
CA THR A 64 12.49 -0.13 -4.68
C THR A 64 13.86 0.52 -4.71
N ALA A 65 13.95 1.76 -4.22
CA ALA A 65 15.16 2.57 -4.27
C ALA A 65 16.05 2.33 -3.04
N ALA A 66 17.26 1.84 -3.26
CA ALA A 66 18.21 1.52 -2.20
C ALA A 66 18.90 2.78 -1.65
N HIS A 67 18.81 2.99 -0.33
CA HIS A 67 19.47 4.13 0.31
C HIS A 67 20.91 3.81 0.77
N SER A 68 21.33 2.54 0.76
CA SER A 68 22.69 2.09 1.08
C SER A 68 23.11 0.90 0.23
N SER A 69 24.43 0.70 0.12
CA SER A 69 25.00 -0.45 -0.62
C SER A 69 24.62 -1.80 0.00
N GLU A 70 24.36 -1.87 1.30
CA GLU A 70 23.90 -3.08 1.97
C GLU A 70 22.49 -3.45 1.48
N HIS A 71 21.60 -2.46 1.41
CA HIS A 71 20.23 -2.68 0.90
C HIS A 71 20.24 -3.01 -0.58
N LEU A 72 21.12 -2.39 -1.38
CA LEU A 72 21.26 -2.76 -2.79
C LEU A 72 21.67 -4.22 -2.96
N ARG A 73 22.67 -4.69 -2.20
CA ARG A 73 23.05 -6.12 -2.20
C ARG A 73 21.89 -7.05 -1.81
N SER A 74 21.04 -6.62 -0.89
CA SER A 74 19.85 -7.41 -0.54
C SER A 74 18.85 -7.50 -1.70
N LEU A 75 18.69 -6.42 -2.46
CA LEU A 75 17.83 -6.40 -3.66
C LEU A 75 18.45 -7.24 -4.81
N GLU A 76 19.76 -7.22 -4.96
CA GLU A 76 20.49 -8.09 -5.89
C GLU A 76 20.26 -9.57 -5.56
N ALA A 77 20.40 -9.93 -4.29
CA ALA A 77 20.15 -11.30 -3.83
C ALA A 77 18.69 -11.74 -4.07
N ASP A 78 17.72 -10.84 -3.94
CA ASP A 78 16.33 -11.12 -4.26
C ASP A 78 16.14 -11.34 -5.77
N ARG A 79 16.72 -10.51 -6.63
CA ARG A 79 16.69 -10.67 -8.08
C ARG A 79 17.31 -12.00 -8.50
N ASP A 80 18.48 -12.35 -7.93
CA ASP A 80 19.19 -13.59 -8.25
C ASP A 80 18.38 -14.83 -7.81
N TRP A 81 17.78 -14.77 -6.63
CA TRP A 81 16.86 -15.79 -6.15
C TRP A 81 15.65 -15.97 -7.09
N MET A 82 15.02 -14.88 -7.52
CA MET A 82 13.89 -14.94 -8.46
C MET A 82 14.30 -15.59 -9.78
N ALA A 83 15.45 -15.22 -10.31
CA ALA A 83 15.94 -15.77 -11.57
C ALA A 83 16.31 -17.26 -11.47
N SER A 84 17.00 -17.68 -10.40
CA SER A 84 17.49 -19.05 -10.23
C SER A 84 16.42 -20.02 -9.72
N GLU A 85 15.63 -19.59 -8.73
CA GLU A 85 14.71 -20.47 -8.02
C GLU A 85 13.27 -20.40 -8.53
N ALA A 86 12.83 -19.22 -9.03
CA ALA A 86 11.48 -19.04 -9.56
C ALA A 86 11.44 -18.95 -11.10
N GLY A 87 12.59 -18.94 -11.78
CA GLY A 87 12.68 -18.77 -13.23
C GLY A 87 12.24 -17.38 -13.72
N ASP A 88 12.08 -16.43 -12.81
CA ASP A 88 11.56 -15.09 -13.08
C ASP A 88 12.69 -14.07 -13.27
N LYS A 89 12.81 -13.56 -14.49
CA LYS A 89 13.83 -12.58 -14.90
C LYS A 89 13.24 -11.18 -15.19
N ALA A 90 12.00 -10.92 -14.82
CA ALA A 90 11.33 -9.65 -15.15
C ALA A 90 11.90 -8.47 -14.34
N ALA A 91 12.26 -8.70 -13.09
CA ALA A 91 12.86 -7.67 -12.26
C ALA A 91 14.34 -7.43 -12.61
N ARG A 92 14.78 -6.17 -12.57
CA ARG A 92 16.15 -5.77 -12.86
C ARG A 92 16.72 -4.87 -11.77
N ILE A 93 18.03 -4.95 -11.58
CA ILE A 93 18.78 -4.00 -10.75
C ILE A 93 19.14 -2.80 -11.59
N LEU A 94 18.96 -1.63 -11.04
CA LEU A 94 19.36 -0.35 -11.57
C LEU A 94 20.56 0.16 -10.79
N ASP A 95 21.54 0.71 -11.48
CA ASP A 95 22.60 1.47 -10.85
C ASP A 95 22.09 2.83 -10.33
N ARG A 96 23.00 3.62 -9.76
CA ARG A 96 22.65 4.94 -9.23
C ARG A 96 22.08 5.86 -10.29
N HIS A 97 22.71 5.93 -11.46
CA HIS A 97 22.30 6.84 -12.54
C HIS A 97 20.92 6.45 -13.08
N GLN A 98 20.76 5.17 -13.42
CA GLN A 98 19.48 4.63 -13.88
C GLN A 98 18.36 4.83 -12.86
N THR A 99 18.65 4.68 -11.56
CA THR A 99 17.67 4.91 -10.50
C THR A 99 17.26 6.38 -10.45
N MET A 100 18.21 7.29 -10.59
CA MET A 100 17.93 8.73 -10.61
C MET A 100 17.11 9.14 -11.85
N ASP A 101 17.36 8.53 -13.01
CA ASP A 101 16.58 8.76 -14.23
C ASP A 101 15.11 8.32 -14.07
N GLU A 102 14.85 7.25 -13.30
CA GLU A 102 13.50 6.76 -13.04
C GLU A 102 12.75 7.59 -11.97
N VAL A 103 13.48 8.11 -10.98
CA VAL A 103 12.90 8.82 -9.82
C VAL A 103 12.88 10.33 -10.01
N GLY A 104 13.86 10.90 -10.71
CA GLY A 104 14.04 12.35 -10.86
C GLY A 104 14.68 13.04 -9.65
N GLY A 105 14.72 12.41 -8.47
CA GLY A 105 15.23 13.02 -7.25
C GLY A 105 15.72 12.03 -6.19
N GLY A 106 16.16 12.58 -5.06
CA GLY A 106 16.64 11.79 -3.92
C GLY A 106 18.14 11.39 -4.00
N SER A 107 18.60 10.68 -2.98
CA SER A 107 19.98 10.20 -2.88
C SER A 107 20.01 8.67 -2.77
N HIS A 108 19.80 8.00 -3.89
CA HIS A 108 19.79 6.54 -3.96
C HIS A 108 21.10 6.01 -4.51
N VAL A 109 21.54 4.84 -4.04
CA VAL A 109 22.77 4.18 -4.53
C VAL A 109 22.49 3.19 -5.67
N GLY A 110 21.23 2.89 -5.92
CA GLY A 110 20.72 1.99 -6.93
C GLY A 110 19.29 1.59 -6.61
N GLY A 111 18.72 0.66 -7.36
CA GLY A 111 17.34 0.23 -7.16
C GLY A 111 17.03 -1.14 -7.75
N TRP A 112 15.85 -1.62 -7.42
CA TRP A 112 15.24 -2.82 -7.97
C TRP A 112 13.92 -2.43 -8.63
N LEU A 113 13.79 -2.69 -9.91
CA LEU A 113 12.61 -2.36 -10.71
C LEU A 113 11.92 -3.64 -11.18
N ASP A 114 10.66 -3.80 -10.83
CA ASP A 114 9.77 -4.79 -11.43
C ASP A 114 8.69 -4.09 -12.26
N PRO A 115 8.62 -4.33 -13.57
CA PRO A 115 7.66 -3.67 -14.45
C PRO A 115 6.20 -4.05 -14.18
N ARG A 116 5.95 -5.13 -13.44
CA ARG A 116 4.60 -5.65 -13.15
C ARG A 116 3.88 -4.93 -12.02
N GLY A 117 4.59 -4.11 -11.24
CA GLY A 117 3.96 -3.27 -10.24
C GLY A 117 2.93 -2.32 -10.82
N ALA A 118 1.88 -2.04 -10.07
CA ALA A 118 0.77 -1.19 -10.51
C ALA A 118 0.40 -0.13 -9.48
N GLY A 119 -0.41 0.82 -9.89
CA GLY A 119 -1.00 1.85 -9.04
C GLY A 119 -2.49 1.99 -9.29
N ILE A 120 -3.20 2.43 -8.25
CA ILE A 120 -4.64 2.71 -8.30
C ILE A 120 -4.97 3.95 -7.47
N HIS A 121 -6.15 4.52 -7.70
CA HIS A 121 -6.77 5.45 -6.75
C HIS A 121 -7.54 4.64 -5.68
N PRO A 122 -7.00 4.47 -4.45
CA PRO A 122 -7.51 3.47 -3.50
C PRO A 122 -8.92 3.74 -3.02
N LEU A 123 -9.32 5.02 -2.92
CA LEU A 123 -10.68 5.38 -2.52
C LEU A 123 -11.69 5.07 -3.64
N ASN A 124 -11.34 5.37 -4.89
CA ASN A 124 -12.20 5.05 -6.05
C ASN A 124 -12.34 3.53 -6.20
N TYR A 125 -11.25 2.78 -6.08
CA TYR A 125 -11.30 1.32 -6.07
C TYR A 125 -12.24 0.78 -4.99
N THR A 126 -12.12 1.25 -3.74
CA THR A 126 -12.97 0.80 -2.64
C THR A 126 -14.44 1.15 -2.87
N ARG A 127 -14.72 2.34 -3.42
CA ARG A 127 -16.08 2.77 -3.75
C ARG A 127 -16.66 2.00 -4.93
N GLY A 128 -15.86 1.77 -5.97
CA GLY A 128 -16.25 0.97 -7.13
C GLY A 128 -16.62 -0.46 -6.74
N LEU A 129 -15.80 -1.10 -5.89
CA LEU A 129 -16.12 -2.40 -5.31
C LEU A 129 -17.48 -2.40 -4.58
N ALA A 130 -17.73 -1.38 -3.75
CA ALA A 130 -19.00 -1.30 -3.04
C ALA A 130 -20.18 -1.14 -4.02
N THR A 131 -20.05 -0.31 -5.04
CA THR A 131 -21.06 -0.13 -6.10
C THR A 131 -21.32 -1.44 -6.85
N ALA A 132 -20.26 -2.14 -7.25
CA ALA A 132 -20.39 -3.42 -7.95
C ALA A 132 -21.03 -4.52 -7.09
N LEU A 133 -20.75 -4.56 -5.79
CA LEU A 133 -21.39 -5.49 -4.86
C LEU A 133 -22.86 -5.19 -4.66
N LEU A 134 -23.24 -3.91 -4.51
CA LEU A 134 -24.65 -3.50 -4.43
C LEU A 134 -25.44 -3.88 -5.69
N ALA A 135 -24.83 -3.69 -6.87
CA ALA A 135 -25.44 -4.10 -8.14
C ALA A 135 -25.66 -5.62 -8.26
N ARG A 136 -24.84 -6.41 -7.54
CA ARG A 136 -24.97 -7.88 -7.43
C ARG A 136 -25.89 -8.35 -6.30
N GLY A 137 -26.59 -7.43 -5.65
CA GLY A 137 -27.55 -7.73 -4.58
C GLY A 137 -26.94 -7.95 -3.20
N VAL A 138 -25.65 -7.60 -3.01
CA VAL A 138 -25.02 -7.64 -1.69
C VAL A 138 -25.48 -6.42 -0.88
N GLU A 139 -25.99 -6.65 0.31
CA GLU A 139 -26.44 -5.57 1.20
C GLU A 139 -25.25 -4.98 1.97
N ILE A 140 -25.08 -3.67 1.95
CA ILE A 140 -24.03 -2.94 2.66
C ILE A 140 -24.65 -1.95 3.64
N TYR A 141 -24.44 -2.17 4.91
CA TYR A 141 -24.97 -1.34 5.99
C TYR A 141 -23.89 -0.40 6.54
N GLY A 142 -23.85 0.83 6.05
CA GLY A 142 -22.99 1.89 6.58
C GLY A 142 -23.49 2.42 7.93
N ARG A 143 -22.59 2.99 8.74
CA ARG A 143 -22.89 3.55 10.07
C ARG A 143 -23.64 2.57 10.98
N THR A 144 -23.32 1.30 10.86
CA THR A 144 -23.93 0.20 11.60
C THR A 144 -22.82 -0.61 12.30
N PRO A 145 -22.31 -0.13 13.45
CA PRO A 145 -21.28 -0.83 14.16
C PRO A 145 -21.78 -2.18 14.67
N VAL A 146 -20.95 -3.20 14.56
CA VAL A 146 -21.19 -4.49 15.22
C VAL A 146 -20.87 -4.34 16.70
N LEU A 147 -21.82 -4.68 17.56
CA LEU A 147 -21.67 -4.63 19.01
C LEU A 147 -21.21 -5.97 19.58
N ARG A 148 -21.70 -7.07 19.00
CA ARG A 148 -21.40 -8.41 19.48
C ARG A 148 -21.59 -9.45 18.39
N LEU A 149 -20.78 -10.53 18.45
CA LEU A 149 -21.00 -11.79 17.75
C LEU A 149 -21.38 -12.86 18.76
N VAL A 150 -22.46 -13.56 18.47
CA VAL A 150 -22.94 -14.68 19.29
C VAL A 150 -22.90 -15.93 18.42
N GLU A 151 -22.07 -16.88 18.81
CA GLU A 151 -22.06 -18.20 18.16
C GLU A 151 -23.31 -18.98 18.57
N GLU A 152 -24.00 -19.52 17.60
CA GLU A 152 -25.17 -20.38 17.76
C GLU A 152 -24.85 -21.75 17.10
N PRO A 153 -25.54 -22.85 17.42
CA PRO A 153 -25.16 -24.18 16.96
C PRO A 153 -24.95 -24.36 15.44
N ALA A 154 -25.63 -23.56 14.61
CA ALA A 154 -25.54 -23.63 13.15
C ALA A 154 -25.40 -22.25 12.47
N SER A 155 -25.17 -21.21 13.25
CA SER A 155 -25.12 -19.83 12.74
C SER A 155 -24.32 -18.92 13.66
N VAL A 156 -24.04 -17.73 13.14
CA VAL A 156 -23.50 -16.61 13.92
C VAL A 156 -24.54 -15.49 13.90
N ARG A 157 -24.92 -14.99 15.06
CA ARG A 157 -25.76 -13.80 15.19
C ARG A 157 -24.91 -12.57 15.42
N VAL A 158 -25.03 -11.60 14.51
CA VAL A 158 -24.33 -10.32 14.53
C VAL A 158 -25.28 -9.27 15.12
N GLU A 159 -24.98 -8.71 16.27
CA GLU A 159 -25.79 -7.70 16.96
C GLU A 159 -25.31 -6.29 16.60
N THR A 160 -26.26 -5.42 16.27
CA THR A 160 -26.02 -4.00 15.95
C THR A 160 -27.05 -3.11 16.66
N PRO A 161 -26.83 -1.78 16.75
CA PRO A 161 -27.82 -0.87 17.34
C PRO A 161 -29.16 -0.84 16.58
N ARG A 162 -29.20 -1.34 15.34
CA ARG A 162 -30.39 -1.33 14.48
C ARG A 162 -31.12 -2.66 14.36
N GLY A 163 -30.59 -3.70 15.03
CA GLY A 163 -31.13 -5.04 14.95
C GLY A 163 -30.03 -6.09 14.86
N SER A 164 -30.37 -7.30 14.48
CA SER A 164 -29.43 -8.39 14.35
C SER A 164 -29.51 -9.06 12.98
N ILE A 165 -28.36 -9.58 12.53
CA ILE A 165 -28.24 -10.38 11.31
C ILE A 165 -27.82 -11.78 11.73
N ARG A 166 -28.46 -12.81 11.18
CA ARG A 166 -28.05 -14.21 11.37
C ARG A 166 -27.45 -14.72 10.06
N ALA A 167 -26.23 -15.30 10.15
CA ALA A 167 -25.51 -15.85 9.01
C ALA A 167 -24.85 -17.19 9.37
N ARG A 168 -24.56 -18.03 8.38
CA ARG A 168 -23.82 -19.28 8.60
C ARG A 168 -22.38 -19.01 9.04
N HIS A 169 -21.76 -17.98 8.48
CA HIS A 169 -20.38 -17.58 8.77
C HIS A 169 -20.30 -16.05 8.88
N ALA A 170 -19.37 -15.57 9.68
CA ALA A 170 -19.02 -14.16 9.78
C ALA A 170 -17.52 -13.97 9.56
N VAL A 171 -17.15 -13.03 8.69
CA VAL A 171 -15.75 -12.64 8.45
C VAL A 171 -15.49 -11.31 9.14
N ILE A 172 -14.47 -11.27 10.00
CA ILE A 172 -14.03 -10.06 10.70
C ILE A 172 -12.91 -9.43 9.88
N ALA A 173 -13.24 -8.42 9.09
CA ALA A 173 -12.32 -7.70 8.22
C ALA A 173 -12.05 -6.26 8.69
N THR A 174 -12.05 -6.04 10.01
CA THR A 174 -11.99 -4.73 10.64
C THR A 174 -10.58 -4.16 10.78
N ASN A 175 -9.54 -4.98 10.57
CA ASN A 175 -8.12 -4.57 10.63
C ASN A 175 -7.84 -3.77 11.93
N ALA A 176 -7.10 -2.67 11.86
CA ALA A 176 -6.78 -1.80 12.99
C ALA A 176 -7.98 -1.02 13.59
N TYR A 177 -9.17 -1.22 13.09
CA TYR A 177 -10.42 -0.62 13.62
C TYR A 177 -11.24 -1.60 14.45
N THR A 178 -10.70 -2.76 14.77
CA THR A 178 -11.39 -3.84 15.50
C THR A 178 -11.92 -3.38 16.85
N ASP A 179 -11.22 -2.51 17.56
CA ASP A 179 -11.59 -1.97 18.86
C ASP A 179 -12.36 -0.64 18.81
N ALA A 180 -12.44 -0.01 17.62
CA ALA A 180 -12.99 1.35 17.47
C ALA A 180 -14.46 1.49 17.88
N THR A 181 -15.19 0.38 17.99
CA THR A 181 -16.60 0.32 18.39
C THR A 181 -16.81 -0.41 19.70
N GLY A 182 -15.74 -0.77 20.41
CA GLY A 182 -15.80 -1.66 21.58
C GLY A 182 -16.02 -3.12 21.23
N PHE A 183 -16.00 -3.47 19.95
CA PHE A 183 -16.14 -4.84 19.47
C PHE A 183 -14.78 -5.50 19.33
N ALA A 184 -14.46 -6.42 20.23
CA ALA A 184 -13.19 -7.15 20.26
C ALA A 184 -13.42 -8.66 20.40
N PRO A 185 -13.87 -9.36 19.36
CA PRO A 185 -14.17 -10.78 19.43
C PRO A 185 -12.91 -11.61 19.68
N GLY A 186 -13.01 -12.56 20.59
CA GLY A 186 -11.96 -13.54 20.85
C GLY A 186 -10.61 -12.96 21.31
N LYS A 187 -10.61 -11.77 21.94
CA LYS A 187 -9.41 -11.04 22.36
C LYS A 187 -8.52 -10.58 21.20
N LEU A 188 -9.11 -10.35 20.04
CA LEU A 188 -8.39 -9.84 18.85
C LEU A 188 -7.74 -8.48 19.11
N ASP A 189 -8.35 -7.63 19.93
CA ASP A 189 -7.83 -6.36 20.43
C ASP A 189 -6.42 -6.47 21.04
N ARG A 190 -6.14 -7.60 21.71
CA ARG A 190 -4.84 -7.87 22.34
C ARG A 190 -3.78 -8.40 21.37
N ARG A 191 -4.14 -8.68 20.12
CA ARG A 191 -3.28 -9.24 19.08
C ARG A 191 -3.00 -8.28 17.96
N ILE A 192 -3.62 -7.10 17.97
CA ILE A 192 -3.50 -6.07 16.94
C ILE A 192 -2.93 -4.83 17.59
N VAL A 193 -1.81 -4.35 17.06
CA VAL A 193 -1.28 -3.03 17.41
C VAL A 193 -1.68 -2.07 16.28
N ALA A 194 -2.54 -1.11 16.62
CA ALA A 194 -2.97 -0.08 15.68
C ALA A 194 -1.95 1.06 15.64
N ILE A 195 -1.34 1.29 14.47
CA ILE A 195 -0.50 2.46 14.22
C ILE A 195 -1.12 3.33 13.14
N ASN A 196 -0.94 4.65 13.24
CA ASN A 196 -1.35 5.56 12.19
C ASN A 196 -0.20 5.74 11.18
N THR A 197 -0.50 5.64 9.90
CA THR A 197 0.40 6.07 8.83
C THR A 197 -0.10 7.38 8.26
N SER A 198 0.81 8.27 7.90
CA SER A 198 0.47 9.60 7.40
C SER A 198 0.88 9.76 5.94
N VAL A 199 0.09 10.50 5.23
CA VAL A 199 0.25 10.75 3.79
C VAL A 199 0.03 12.23 3.53
N ILE A 200 0.82 12.79 2.63
CA ILE A 200 0.62 14.13 2.08
C ILE A 200 0.45 14.04 0.56
N ALA A 201 -0.25 14.98 -0.01
CA ALA A 201 -0.34 15.16 -1.46
C ALA A 201 -0.05 16.61 -1.82
N THR A 202 0.73 16.81 -2.87
CA THR A 202 0.90 18.16 -3.44
C THR A 202 -0.39 18.62 -4.10
N ARG A 203 -0.49 19.92 -4.40
CA ARG A 203 -1.37 20.39 -5.47
C ARG A 203 -0.81 19.87 -6.82
N PRO A 204 -1.61 19.90 -7.91
CA PRO A 204 -1.10 19.53 -9.22
C PRO A 204 0.16 20.32 -9.59
N LEU A 205 1.21 19.60 -9.97
CA LEU A 205 2.44 20.19 -10.48
C LEU A 205 2.26 20.65 -11.92
N SER A 206 3.05 21.62 -12.38
CA SER A 206 3.12 21.93 -13.79
C SER A 206 3.65 20.73 -14.58
N ALA A 207 3.27 20.61 -15.85
CA ALA A 207 3.70 19.50 -16.70
C ALA A 207 5.24 19.37 -16.76
N ASN A 208 5.96 20.48 -16.79
CA ASN A 208 7.43 20.48 -16.80
C ASN A 208 8.02 19.91 -15.52
N VAL A 209 7.53 20.33 -14.36
CA VAL A 209 7.99 19.82 -13.07
C VAL A 209 7.62 18.34 -12.91
N ALA A 210 6.41 17.94 -13.30
CA ALA A 210 6.00 16.55 -13.26
C ALA A 210 6.83 15.63 -14.17
N ALA A 211 7.30 16.14 -15.32
CA ALA A 211 8.17 15.41 -16.23
C ALA A 211 9.62 15.26 -15.71
N THR A 212 10.05 16.14 -14.80
CA THR A 212 11.37 16.08 -14.17
C THR A 212 11.36 15.23 -12.89
N GLU A 213 10.34 15.46 -12.06
CA GLU A 213 10.14 14.72 -10.83
C GLU A 213 9.25 13.49 -11.10
N LEU A 214 9.75 12.31 -10.94
CA LEU A 214 9.09 11.03 -11.27
C LEU A 214 8.73 10.87 -12.77
N PRO A 215 9.70 11.05 -13.69
CA PRO A 215 9.45 11.05 -15.14
C PRO A 215 8.82 9.74 -15.63
N ALA A 216 9.22 8.61 -15.08
CA ALA A 216 8.68 7.29 -15.43
C ALA A 216 7.36 6.93 -14.70
N ARG A 217 6.84 7.82 -13.85
CA ARG A 217 5.60 7.61 -13.06
C ARG A 217 5.55 6.30 -12.28
N ARG A 218 6.72 5.83 -11.80
CA ARG A 218 6.82 4.59 -11.05
C ARG A 218 6.16 4.70 -9.68
N MET A 219 5.71 3.55 -9.18
CA MET A 219 5.46 3.37 -7.75
C MET A 219 6.81 3.21 -7.06
N VAL A 220 7.22 4.15 -6.23
CA VAL A 220 8.54 4.16 -5.59
C VAL A 220 8.43 3.95 -4.10
N ALA A 221 9.25 3.07 -3.56
CA ALA A 221 9.46 2.92 -2.13
C ALA A 221 10.97 2.86 -1.84
N ASP A 222 11.44 3.52 -0.79
CA ASP A 222 12.83 3.41 -0.37
C ASP A 222 13.05 2.23 0.59
N THR A 223 14.32 1.91 0.86
CA THR A 223 14.70 0.81 1.76
C THR A 223 15.03 1.27 3.17
N LYS A 224 14.70 2.49 3.55
CA LYS A 224 14.91 2.99 4.93
C LYS A 224 14.08 2.19 5.93
N HIS A 225 14.54 2.12 7.17
CA HIS A 225 13.79 1.45 8.24
C HIS A 225 12.38 2.04 8.39
N ILE A 226 12.29 3.36 8.41
CA ILE A 226 11.05 4.10 8.26
C ILE A 226 10.98 4.53 6.79
N MET A 227 10.37 3.66 6.00
CA MET A 227 10.28 3.75 4.56
C MET A 227 9.44 4.95 4.13
N ASN A 228 9.97 5.72 3.20
CA ASN A 228 9.18 6.64 2.40
C ASN A 228 8.72 5.93 1.12
N TRP A 229 7.51 6.25 0.71
CA TRP A 229 6.97 5.78 -0.55
C TRP A 229 6.23 6.92 -1.23
N TYR A 230 6.29 6.95 -2.55
CA TYR A 230 5.72 8.03 -3.33
C TYR A 230 5.39 7.61 -4.75
N ARG A 231 4.47 8.33 -5.35
CA ARG A 231 4.08 8.22 -6.74
C ARG A 231 3.48 9.54 -7.23
N ILE A 232 3.36 9.69 -8.54
CA ILE A 232 2.62 10.79 -9.15
C ILE A 232 1.28 10.28 -9.70
N THR A 233 0.22 11.04 -9.47
CA THR A 233 -1.14 10.74 -9.96
C THR A 233 -1.32 11.24 -11.40
N PRO A 234 -2.37 10.78 -12.14
CA PRO A 234 -2.63 11.27 -13.49
C PRO A 234 -2.77 12.79 -13.61
N ASP A 235 -3.32 13.45 -12.59
CA ASP A 235 -3.45 14.91 -12.48
C ASP A 235 -2.19 15.63 -11.96
N ASN A 236 -1.04 14.94 -11.97
CA ASN A 236 0.28 15.44 -11.57
C ASN A 236 0.40 15.84 -10.08
N CYS A 237 -0.37 15.26 -9.20
CA CYS A 237 -0.13 15.38 -7.76
C CYS A 237 0.89 14.34 -7.31
N VAL A 238 1.90 14.71 -6.54
CA VAL A 238 2.78 13.74 -5.87
C VAL A 238 2.13 13.32 -4.55
N ILE A 239 1.86 12.02 -4.44
CA ILE A 239 1.45 11.38 -3.19
C ILE A 239 2.73 10.90 -2.50
N PHE A 240 2.94 11.33 -1.26
CA PHE A 240 4.11 10.99 -0.47
C PHE A 240 3.69 10.50 0.91
N GLY A 241 4.15 9.34 1.30
CA GLY A 241 3.83 8.73 2.58
C GLY A 241 5.05 8.09 3.22
N GLY A 242 4.95 7.86 4.51
CA GLY A 242 6.04 7.28 5.26
C GLY A 242 5.62 7.00 6.70
N ARG A 243 6.39 7.56 7.63
CA ARG A 243 6.19 7.40 9.06
C ARG A 243 4.78 7.80 9.48
N GLY A 244 4.23 7.00 10.37
CA GLY A 244 3.02 7.33 11.10
C GLY A 244 3.29 7.67 12.57
N ASP A 245 2.22 7.88 13.30
CA ASP A 245 2.24 8.09 14.74
C ASP A 245 1.96 6.77 15.46
N ILE A 246 2.95 6.28 16.22
CA ILE A 246 2.84 5.05 17.03
C ILE A 246 2.03 5.27 18.30
N THR A 247 1.75 6.52 18.68
CA THR A 247 0.94 6.85 19.87
C THR A 247 -0.57 6.73 19.62
N GLY A 248 -0.96 6.37 18.39
CA GLY A 248 -2.35 6.22 17.99
C GLY A 248 -3.06 7.54 17.65
N ARG A 249 -2.37 8.67 17.70
CA ARG A 249 -2.95 9.97 17.31
C ARG A 249 -3.07 10.04 15.80
N SER A 250 -4.28 10.27 15.31
CA SER A 250 -4.50 10.65 13.93
C SER A 250 -4.13 12.12 13.72
N ASP A 251 -3.69 12.45 12.50
CA ASP A 251 -3.49 13.82 12.06
C ASP A 251 -2.48 14.62 12.92
N ASN A 252 -1.37 13.99 13.30
CA ASN A 252 -0.30 14.62 14.07
C ASN A 252 0.46 15.65 13.20
N PRO A 253 0.42 16.96 13.54
CA PRO A 253 1.09 18.01 12.75
C PRO A 253 2.60 17.82 12.61
N GLY A 254 3.27 17.29 13.66
CA GLY A 254 4.71 17.04 13.63
C GLY A 254 5.12 15.98 12.61
N VAL A 255 4.26 14.97 12.41
CA VAL A 255 4.48 13.94 11.38
C VAL A 255 4.31 14.53 9.98
N TYR A 256 3.30 15.37 9.77
CA TYR A 256 3.11 16.04 8.47
C TYR A 256 4.26 16.99 8.16
N ALA A 257 4.69 17.82 9.11
CA ALA A 257 5.83 18.71 8.92
C ALA A 257 7.13 17.95 8.57
N MET A 258 7.30 16.75 9.11
CA MET A 258 8.43 15.88 8.74
C MET A 258 8.30 15.38 7.29
N LEU A 259 7.12 14.90 6.88
CA LEU A 259 6.89 14.44 5.51
C LEU A 259 7.06 15.58 4.49
N GLU A 260 6.64 16.80 4.87
CA GLU A 260 6.80 18.00 4.04
C GLU A 260 8.28 18.37 3.83
N ARG A 261 9.12 18.22 4.84
CA ARG A 261 10.56 18.37 4.66
C ARG A 261 11.14 17.28 3.78
N GLN A 262 10.76 16.03 4.02
CA GLN A 262 11.28 14.88 3.27
C GLN A 262 10.90 14.92 1.79
N ILE A 263 9.70 15.38 1.43
CA ILE A 263 9.33 15.51 0.02
C ILE A 263 10.16 16.57 -0.68
N VAL A 264 10.47 17.70 -0.04
CA VAL A 264 11.34 18.75 -0.60
C VAL A 264 12.80 18.28 -0.70
N GLU A 265 13.29 17.53 0.30
CA GLU A 265 14.62 16.89 0.25
C GLU A 265 14.73 15.89 -0.90
N THR A 266 13.64 15.15 -1.18
CA THR A 266 13.60 14.17 -2.28
C THR A 266 13.41 14.86 -3.62
N PHE A 267 12.59 15.86 -3.69
CA PHE A 267 12.18 16.57 -4.91
C PHE A 267 12.32 18.10 -4.73
N PRO A 268 13.52 18.66 -4.84
CA PRO A 268 13.76 20.09 -4.57
C PRO A 268 12.93 21.05 -5.45
N GLN A 269 12.57 20.64 -6.67
CA GLN A 269 11.79 21.46 -7.60
C GLN A 269 10.30 21.58 -7.20
N ILE A 270 9.81 20.73 -6.30
CA ILE A 270 8.43 20.85 -5.80
C ILE A 270 8.26 22.15 -4.99
N GLY A 271 9.34 22.63 -4.32
CA GLY A 271 9.33 23.86 -3.53
C GLY A 271 8.49 23.74 -2.24
N GLU A 272 8.55 24.78 -1.41
CA GLU A 272 7.94 24.77 -0.06
C GLU A 272 6.40 24.80 -0.05
N ALA A 273 5.74 25.20 -1.12
CA ALA A 273 4.41 25.78 -0.99
C ALA A 273 3.25 24.91 -1.51
N ARG A 274 3.46 23.61 -1.81
CA ARG A 274 2.44 22.96 -2.64
C ARG A 274 1.74 21.77 -2.02
N ILE A 275 1.77 21.62 -0.71
CA ILE A 275 0.95 20.58 -0.07
C ILE A 275 -0.52 20.98 -0.10
N GLY A 276 -1.31 20.22 -0.84
CA GLY A 276 -2.75 20.44 -0.98
C GLY A 276 -3.56 19.66 0.04
N GLN A 277 -3.12 18.46 0.40
CA GLN A 277 -3.87 17.59 1.29
C GLN A 277 -2.96 16.82 2.26
N ARG A 278 -3.52 16.48 3.41
CA ARG A 278 -2.91 15.69 4.49
C ARG A 278 -3.95 14.73 5.03
N TRP A 279 -3.60 13.48 5.22
CA TRP A 279 -4.48 12.51 5.87
C TRP A 279 -3.70 11.38 6.52
N SER A 280 -4.37 10.65 7.39
CA SER A 280 -3.83 9.47 8.04
C SER A 280 -4.78 8.28 7.95
N GLY A 281 -4.25 7.09 8.18
CA GLY A 281 -5.02 5.86 8.27
C GLY A 281 -4.41 4.90 9.28
N LYS A 282 -5.27 4.18 10.01
CA LYS A 282 -4.82 3.15 10.94
C LYS A 282 -4.51 1.86 10.19
N ILE A 283 -3.37 1.26 10.47
CA ILE A 283 -2.99 -0.07 10.01
C ILE A 283 -2.72 -0.99 11.21
N ALA A 284 -3.00 -2.27 11.04
CA ALA A 284 -2.69 -3.30 12.04
C ALA A 284 -1.26 -3.81 11.84
N VAL A 285 -0.54 -3.96 12.93
CA VAL A 285 0.79 -4.57 12.99
C VAL A 285 0.78 -5.71 13.99
#